data_acacdc750c85f6e0df70c39777a0094e
#
_entry.id   acacdc750c85f6e0df70c39777a0094e
#
_cell.length_a   1.000
_cell.length_b   1.000
_cell.length_c   1.000
_cell.angle_alpha   90.00
_cell.angle_beta   90.00
_cell.angle_gamma   90.00
#
_symmetry.space_group_name_H-M   'P 1'
#
loop_
_entity.id
_entity.type
_entity.pdbx_description
1 polymer ?
#
loop_
_entity_poly.entity_id
_entity_poly.type
_entity_poly.pdbx_seq_one_letter_code
_entity_poly.pdbx_strand_id
1 'polypeptide(L)'
;MAIVKSKVDVCNLLTSDDLKDVQGEAYQDAQRSDRVDGEFIVAQCYYALPTTINSVVVNVTTAKDEAGARSPKGFWEQTFGGDEQKKREGNGEPAREREREKAKEPRAREEEGEAKEASPPQPVKDLGDEAFWVGSPVGGALYVLKNDLFLRLSIGGAGDQKVKLSKSRALAQKIL
;
A
#
# COMPACT_ATOMS: atom_id res chain seq x y z
N MET A 1 20.47 -20.96 -5.44
CA MET A 1 19.83 -19.92 -4.62
C MET A 1 18.48 -20.42 -4.12
N ALA A 2 18.29 -20.49 -2.82
CA ALA A 2 17.00 -20.88 -2.26
C ALA A 2 15.99 -19.76 -2.55
N ILE A 3 14.90 -20.09 -3.24
CA ILE A 3 13.79 -19.15 -3.46
C ILE A 3 13.06 -19.05 -2.12
N VAL A 4 13.20 -17.91 -1.45
CA VAL A 4 12.45 -17.64 -0.22
C VAL A 4 11.01 -17.35 -0.63
N LYS A 5 10.10 -18.24 -0.22
CA LYS A 5 8.65 -18.06 -0.47
C LYS A 5 7.94 -17.66 0.81
N SER A 6 6.98 -16.76 0.68
CA SER A 6 6.03 -16.48 1.76
C SER A 6 5.15 -17.72 2.03
N LYS A 7 4.81 -17.92 3.30
CA LYS A 7 3.86 -18.97 3.74
C LYS A 7 2.43 -18.66 3.29
N VAL A 8 2.13 -17.39 2.98
CA VAL A 8 0.82 -16.97 2.52
C VAL A 8 0.67 -17.31 1.04
N ASP A 9 -0.37 -18.03 0.68
CA ASP A 9 -0.74 -18.24 -0.72
C ASP A 9 -1.55 -17.06 -1.25
N VAL A 10 -0.82 -16.03 -1.68
CA VAL A 10 -1.38 -14.74 -2.07
C VAL A 10 -2.33 -14.85 -3.27
N CYS A 11 -2.15 -15.83 -4.15
CA CYS A 11 -3.04 -16.02 -5.31
C CYS A 11 -4.34 -16.77 -4.99
N ASN A 12 -4.45 -17.36 -3.80
CA ASN A 12 -5.70 -17.98 -3.32
C ASN A 12 -6.51 -17.07 -2.40
N LEU A 13 -6.08 -15.82 -2.19
CA LEU A 13 -6.80 -14.86 -1.36
C LEU A 13 -8.07 -14.33 -2.03
N LEU A 14 -8.12 -14.31 -3.35
CA LEU A 14 -9.29 -13.90 -4.13
C LEU A 14 -9.65 -14.99 -5.13
N THR A 15 -10.93 -15.28 -5.20
CA THR A 15 -11.48 -16.20 -6.19
C THR A 15 -11.85 -15.47 -7.49
N SER A 16 -12.11 -16.24 -8.53
CA SER A 16 -12.59 -15.72 -9.80
C SER A 16 -13.94 -15.01 -9.66
N ASP A 17 -14.81 -15.54 -8.80
CA ASP A 17 -16.13 -14.95 -8.54
C ASP A 17 -15.99 -13.62 -7.78
N ASP A 18 -15.06 -13.51 -6.83
CA ASP A 18 -14.79 -12.25 -6.12
C ASP A 18 -14.39 -11.12 -7.08
N LEU A 19 -13.54 -11.43 -8.05
CA LEU A 19 -13.13 -10.45 -9.06
C LEU A 19 -14.24 -10.13 -10.03
N LYS A 20 -15.03 -11.13 -10.43
CA LYS A 20 -16.21 -10.91 -11.26
C LYS A 20 -17.23 -10.01 -10.59
N ASP A 21 -17.49 -10.21 -9.31
CA ASP A 21 -18.41 -9.37 -8.53
C ASP A 21 -17.97 -7.90 -8.45
N VAL A 22 -16.68 -7.65 -8.29
CA VAL A 22 -16.15 -6.29 -8.04
C VAL A 22 -15.68 -5.61 -9.32
N GLN A 23 -14.98 -6.33 -10.21
CA GLN A 23 -14.43 -5.79 -11.45
C GLN A 23 -15.32 -6.06 -12.68
N GLY A 24 -16.33 -6.94 -12.55
CA GLY A 24 -17.21 -7.32 -13.64
C GLY A 24 -16.68 -8.44 -14.53
N GLU A 25 -15.47 -8.91 -14.29
CA GLU A 25 -14.78 -9.94 -15.07
C GLU A 25 -14.09 -10.94 -14.17
N ALA A 26 -14.14 -12.22 -14.53
CA ALA A 26 -13.32 -13.25 -13.93
C ALA A 26 -11.87 -13.12 -14.40
N TYR A 27 -10.88 -13.43 -13.57
CA TYR A 27 -9.50 -13.44 -14.03
C TYR A 27 -9.22 -14.64 -14.94
N GLN A 28 -8.33 -14.45 -15.90
CA GLN A 28 -7.86 -15.50 -16.83
C GLN A 28 -6.63 -16.21 -16.31
N ASP A 29 -5.79 -15.50 -15.57
CA ASP A 29 -4.52 -15.99 -15.04
C ASP A 29 -4.20 -15.29 -13.72
N ALA A 30 -3.51 -16.01 -12.84
CA ALA A 30 -3.04 -15.50 -11.56
C ALA A 30 -1.54 -15.80 -11.42
N GLN A 31 -0.73 -14.77 -11.51
CA GLN A 31 0.73 -14.89 -11.51
C GLN A 31 1.29 -14.48 -10.15
N ARG A 32 1.94 -15.44 -9.49
CA ARG A 32 2.63 -15.22 -8.23
C ARG A 32 4.08 -14.83 -8.44
N SER A 33 4.54 -13.86 -7.68
CA SER A 33 5.95 -13.54 -7.51
C SER A 33 6.24 -13.22 -6.04
N ASP A 34 7.37 -13.71 -5.56
CA ASP A 34 7.84 -13.44 -4.21
C ASP A 34 9.18 -12.69 -4.28
N ARG A 35 9.37 -11.69 -3.45
CA ARG A 35 10.62 -10.96 -3.32
C ARG A 35 10.98 -10.79 -1.85
N VAL A 36 12.27 -10.72 -1.60
CA VAL A 36 12.81 -10.36 -0.29
C VAL A 36 13.06 -8.86 -0.28
N ASP A 37 12.54 -8.17 0.71
CA ASP A 37 12.71 -6.74 0.92
C ASP A 37 13.18 -6.51 2.37
N GLY A 38 14.49 -6.40 2.54
CA GLY A 38 15.11 -6.33 3.86
C GLY A 38 14.77 -7.53 4.74
N GLU A 39 14.08 -7.28 5.84
CA GLU A 39 13.63 -8.28 6.83
C GLU A 39 12.27 -8.92 6.47
N PHE A 40 11.69 -8.54 5.33
CA PHE A 40 10.35 -8.97 4.92
C PHE A 40 10.39 -9.84 3.67
N ILE A 41 9.34 -10.62 3.53
CA ILE A 41 9.00 -11.32 2.30
C ILE A 41 7.72 -10.68 1.78
N VAL A 42 7.77 -10.17 0.55
CA VAL A 42 6.60 -9.63 -0.13
C VAL A 42 6.14 -10.63 -1.19
N ALA A 43 5.02 -11.29 -0.92
CA ALA A 43 4.35 -12.13 -1.89
C ALA A 43 3.36 -11.28 -2.69
N GLN A 44 3.41 -11.38 -3.99
CA GLN A 44 2.53 -10.67 -4.90
C GLN A 44 1.75 -11.64 -5.76
N CYS A 45 0.47 -11.37 -5.95
CA CYS A 45 -0.32 -11.96 -7.01
C CYS A 45 -0.83 -10.91 -7.98
N TYR A 46 -0.57 -11.12 -9.26
CA TYR A 46 -1.15 -10.36 -10.35
C TYR A 46 -2.29 -11.18 -10.96
N TYR A 47 -3.52 -10.71 -10.79
CA TYR A 47 -4.70 -11.29 -11.40
C TYR A 47 -4.96 -10.60 -12.74
N ALA A 48 -4.66 -11.32 -13.82
CA ALA A 48 -4.86 -10.84 -15.19
C ALA A 48 -6.33 -11.02 -15.59
N LEU A 49 -7.02 -9.92 -15.85
CA LEU A 49 -8.39 -9.93 -16.35
C LEU A 49 -8.40 -9.84 -17.89
N PRO A 50 -9.48 -10.28 -18.55
CA PRO A 50 -9.65 -10.14 -20.00
C PRO A 50 -9.42 -8.71 -20.49
N THR A 51 -9.99 -7.74 -19.80
CA THR A 51 -9.66 -6.33 -19.99
C THR A 51 -8.45 -6.00 -19.12
N THR A 52 -7.27 -5.98 -19.71
CA THR A 52 -5.98 -5.85 -18.99
C THR A 52 -5.93 -4.67 -18.04
N ILE A 53 -6.56 -3.54 -18.41
CA ILE A 53 -6.62 -2.36 -17.56
C ILE A 53 -7.39 -2.60 -16.24
N ASN A 54 -8.26 -3.61 -16.18
CA ASN A 54 -9.04 -3.96 -14.99
C ASN A 54 -8.28 -4.90 -14.04
N SER A 55 -7.06 -5.31 -14.39
CA SER A 55 -6.28 -6.27 -13.61
C SER A 55 -6.05 -5.79 -12.17
N VAL A 56 -5.83 -6.74 -11.27
CA VAL A 56 -5.70 -6.50 -9.83
C VAL A 56 -4.36 -7.02 -9.34
N VAL A 57 -3.72 -6.26 -8.46
CA VAL A 57 -2.48 -6.65 -7.80
C VAL A 57 -2.71 -6.70 -6.29
N VAL A 58 -2.39 -7.84 -5.70
CA VAL A 58 -2.42 -8.05 -4.25
C VAL A 58 -0.99 -8.34 -3.78
N ASN A 59 -0.51 -7.57 -2.83
CA ASN A 59 0.76 -7.82 -2.15
C ASN A 59 0.50 -8.12 -0.68
N VAL A 60 1.16 -9.14 -0.17
CA VAL A 60 1.17 -9.48 1.25
C VAL A 60 2.60 -9.44 1.75
N THR A 61 2.85 -8.61 2.74
CA THR A 61 4.15 -8.50 3.40
C THR A 61 4.11 -9.29 4.70
N THR A 62 5.05 -10.21 4.86
CA THR A 62 5.24 -11.03 6.05
C THR A 62 6.67 -10.91 6.55
N ALA A 63 6.91 -11.14 7.84
CA ALA A 63 8.27 -11.23 8.36
C ALA A 63 8.99 -12.47 7.80
N LYS A 64 10.30 -12.41 7.69
CA LYS A 64 11.12 -13.60 7.52
C LYS A 64 11.07 -14.44 8.80
N ASP A 65 11.22 -15.77 8.64
CA ASP A 65 11.30 -16.72 9.78
C ASP A 65 12.65 -16.65 10.53
N GLU A 66 13.24 -15.48 10.65
CA GLU A 66 14.50 -15.27 11.35
C GLU A 66 14.26 -14.71 12.75
N ALA A 67 15.00 -15.21 13.73
CA ALA A 67 14.91 -14.69 15.08
C ALA A 67 15.29 -13.20 15.12
N GLY A 68 14.38 -12.36 15.57
CA GLY A 68 14.56 -10.92 15.64
C GLY A 68 14.09 -10.12 14.40
N ALA A 69 13.50 -10.80 13.41
CA ALA A 69 12.89 -10.10 12.27
C ALA A 69 11.77 -9.17 12.74
N ARG A 70 11.71 -7.98 12.14
CA ARG A 70 10.63 -7.02 12.42
C ARG A 70 9.28 -7.59 12.04
N SER A 71 8.27 -7.31 12.87
CA SER A 71 6.90 -7.63 12.49
C SER A 71 6.39 -6.68 11.40
N PRO A 72 5.51 -7.14 10.52
CA PRO A 72 4.80 -6.28 9.58
C PRO A 72 4.07 -5.11 10.25
N LYS A 73 3.56 -5.29 11.47
CA LYS A 73 2.98 -4.24 12.28
C LYS A 73 3.99 -3.13 12.61
N GLY A 74 5.20 -3.48 13.02
CA GLY A 74 6.26 -2.50 13.27
C GLY A 74 6.66 -1.72 12.02
N PHE A 75 6.66 -2.37 10.86
CA PHE A 75 6.87 -1.70 9.57
C PHE A 75 5.71 -0.76 9.21
N TRP A 76 4.48 -1.18 9.50
CA TRP A 76 3.29 -0.34 9.35
C TRP A 76 3.36 0.93 10.18
N GLU A 77 3.68 0.81 11.47
CA GLU A 77 3.85 1.95 12.38
C GLU A 77 4.90 2.94 11.88
N GLN A 78 5.98 2.44 11.30
CA GLN A 78 7.02 3.28 10.70
C GLN A 78 6.54 3.98 9.43
N THR A 79 5.69 3.32 8.63
CA THR A 79 5.19 3.84 7.34
C THR A 79 4.05 4.84 7.52
N PHE A 80 3.11 4.54 8.43
CA PHE A 80 1.87 5.30 8.61
C PHE A 80 1.73 5.95 10.00
N GLY A 81 2.51 5.52 11.00
CA GLY A 81 2.41 5.99 12.37
C GLY A 81 2.95 7.40 12.63
N GLY A 82 3.71 7.97 11.68
CA GLY A 82 4.34 9.29 11.85
C GLY A 82 3.36 10.48 11.92
N ASP A 83 2.13 10.33 11.45
CA ASP A 83 1.14 11.40 11.44
C ASP A 83 0.30 11.48 12.74
N GLU A 84 0.21 10.41 13.51
CA GLU A 84 -0.48 10.45 14.80
C GLU A 84 0.38 11.05 15.92
N GLN A 85 1.70 10.92 15.85
CA GLN A 85 2.60 11.57 16.82
C GLN A 85 2.63 13.09 16.68
N LYS A 86 2.48 13.64 15.47
CA LYS A 86 2.40 15.10 15.27
C LYS A 86 1.09 15.70 15.80
N LYS A 87 0.02 14.92 15.93
CA LYS A 87 -1.25 15.42 16.52
C LYS A 87 -1.26 15.44 18.06
N ARG A 88 -0.37 14.69 18.70
CA ARG A 88 -0.29 14.65 20.19
C ARG A 88 0.68 15.67 20.78
N GLU A 89 1.63 16.21 20.00
CA GLU A 89 2.58 17.23 20.45
C GLU A 89 2.16 18.67 20.11
N GLY A 90 1.00 18.88 19.53
CA GLY A 90 0.47 20.18 19.11
C GLY A 90 -0.29 20.97 20.19
N ASN A 91 -0.09 20.72 21.48
CA ASN A 91 -0.69 21.50 22.57
C ASN A 91 0.39 21.95 23.57
N GLY A 92 1.13 23.00 23.24
CA GLY A 92 2.11 23.57 24.14
C GLY A 92 2.84 24.78 23.54
N GLU A 93 2.23 25.92 23.68
CA GLU A 93 2.73 27.30 23.74
C GLU A 93 3.63 27.92 22.66
N PRO A 94 3.48 29.27 22.50
CA PRO A 94 3.92 29.98 21.30
C PRO A 94 5.23 30.77 21.47
N ALA A 95 5.81 31.04 20.32
CA ALA A 95 6.65 32.17 19.99
C ALA A 95 8.02 32.33 20.65
N ARG A 96 9.02 32.32 19.82
CA ARG A 96 9.96 33.45 19.69
C ARG A 96 10.66 33.43 18.33
N GLU A 97 10.46 34.53 17.63
CA GLU A 97 11.18 34.98 16.45
C GLU A 97 12.70 34.87 16.63
N ARG A 98 13.39 34.41 15.62
CA ARG A 98 14.68 34.98 15.23
C ARG A 98 14.87 34.89 13.73
N GLU A 99 14.93 36.10 13.17
CA GLU A 99 15.37 36.43 11.82
C GLU A 99 16.83 36.04 11.56
N ARG A 100 17.08 35.96 10.24
CA ARG A 100 18.37 36.07 9.51
C ARG A 100 19.16 34.75 9.41
N GLU A 101 19.60 34.33 8.23
CA GLU A 101 20.34 35.10 7.21
C GLU A 101 20.36 34.32 5.87
N LYS A 102 20.35 35.09 4.80
CA LYS A 102 20.58 34.68 3.42
C LYS A 102 21.95 34.06 3.21
N ALA A 103 22.04 32.96 2.49
CA ALA A 103 23.20 32.70 1.62
C ALA A 103 22.87 31.70 0.50
N LYS A 104 22.84 32.23 -0.72
CA LYS A 104 23.35 31.73 -2.01
C LYS A 104 23.13 30.26 -2.39
N GLU A 105 22.36 30.12 -3.47
CA GLU A 105 22.43 29.00 -4.40
C GLU A 105 23.85 28.68 -4.90
N PRO A 106 24.07 27.40 -5.27
CA PRO A 106 24.43 27.23 -6.67
C PRO A 106 23.59 26.20 -7.39
N ARG A 107 23.34 26.52 -8.64
CA ARG A 107 22.73 25.70 -9.68
C ARG A 107 23.31 24.30 -9.73
N ALA A 108 22.44 23.29 -9.73
CA ALA A 108 22.74 22.01 -10.29
C ALA A 108 21.47 21.35 -10.84
N ARG A 109 21.44 21.28 -12.14
CA ARG A 109 20.92 20.24 -13.01
C ARG A 109 19.53 19.72 -12.74
N GLU A 110 18.65 20.13 -13.62
CA GLU A 110 17.41 19.50 -13.99
C GLU A 110 17.67 18.02 -14.31
N GLU A 111 17.18 17.13 -13.45
CA GLU A 111 16.72 15.82 -13.85
C GLU A 111 15.23 15.80 -13.55
N GLU A 112 14.47 15.99 -14.62
CA GLU A 112 13.03 15.83 -14.66
C GLU A 112 12.70 14.35 -14.38
N GLY A 113 12.55 14.03 -13.11
CA GLY A 113 11.79 12.90 -12.65
C GLY A 113 10.53 13.46 -12.02
N GLU A 114 9.47 13.59 -12.78
CA GLU A 114 8.14 13.86 -12.25
C GLU A 114 7.77 12.77 -11.25
N ALA A 115 8.16 12.94 -10.00
CA ALA A 115 7.51 12.27 -8.89
C ALA A 115 6.09 12.84 -8.83
N LYS A 116 5.17 12.20 -9.55
CA LYS A 116 3.73 12.49 -9.45
C LYS A 116 3.37 12.33 -7.98
N GLU A 117 3.11 13.44 -7.33
CA GLU A 117 2.85 13.52 -5.90
C GLU A 117 1.69 12.59 -5.54
N ALA A 118 2.01 11.53 -4.79
CA ALA A 118 1.00 10.70 -4.17
C ALA A 118 0.24 11.55 -3.16
N SER A 119 -1.09 11.44 -3.15
CA SER A 119 -1.90 12.12 -2.13
C SER A 119 -1.53 11.61 -0.74
N PRO A 120 -1.63 12.46 0.31
CA PRO A 120 -1.43 12.01 1.68
C PRO A 120 -2.31 10.79 1.99
N PRO A 121 -1.82 9.83 2.81
CA PRO A 121 -2.61 8.68 3.21
C PRO A 121 -3.93 9.11 3.87
N GLN A 122 -5.04 8.57 3.39
CA GLN A 122 -6.38 8.81 3.92
C GLN A 122 -6.83 7.61 4.75
N PRO A 123 -7.17 7.76 6.04
CA PRO A 123 -7.63 6.65 6.85
C PRO A 123 -8.96 6.08 6.32
N VAL A 124 -9.04 4.75 6.27
CA VAL A 124 -10.24 4.00 5.89
C VAL A 124 -10.76 3.27 7.11
N LYS A 125 -11.97 3.61 7.52
CA LYS A 125 -12.60 3.03 8.72
C LYS A 125 -13.19 1.64 8.44
N ASP A 126 -13.33 0.86 9.50
CA ASP A 126 -14.02 -0.44 9.49
C ASP A 126 -13.42 -1.45 8.50
N LEU A 127 -12.10 -1.47 8.42
CA LEU A 127 -11.37 -2.39 7.56
C LEU A 127 -10.06 -2.82 8.23
N GLY A 128 -9.95 -4.11 8.56
CA GLY A 128 -8.80 -4.63 9.29
C GLY A 128 -8.67 -4.00 10.68
N ASP A 129 -7.45 -3.96 11.19
CA ASP A 129 -7.11 -3.24 12.42
C ASP A 129 -6.87 -1.76 12.11
N GLU A 130 -6.18 -1.49 11.00
CA GLU A 130 -5.97 -0.16 10.43
C GLU A 130 -5.96 -0.25 8.90
N ALA A 131 -6.41 0.80 8.23
CA ALA A 131 -6.33 0.89 6.78
C ALA A 131 -6.14 2.32 6.31
N PHE A 132 -5.39 2.48 5.20
CA PHE A 132 -5.16 3.75 4.53
C PHE A 132 -5.30 3.62 3.02
N TRP A 133 -5.87 4.64 2.41
CA TRP A 133 -5.89 4.83 0.97
C TRP A 133 -4.83 5.85 0.57
N VAL A 134 -3.96 5.47 -0.36
CA VAL A 134 -3.00 6.39 -0.97
C VAL A 134 -3.36 6.55 -2.43
N GLY A 135 -3.93 7.69 -2.77
CA GLY A 135 -4.32 8.02 -4.13
C GLY A 135 -3.15 8.50 -4.97
N SER A 136 -3.26 8.33 -6.28
CA SER A 136 -2.36 8.90 -7.26
C SER A 136 -3.13 9.35 -8.50
N PRO A 137 -2.57 10.19 -9.39
CA PRO A 137 -3.24 10.63 -10.61
C PRO A 137 -3.68 9.49 -11.53
N VAL A 138 -2.98 8.37 -11.49
CA VAL A 138 -3.26 7.20 -12.35
C VAL A 138 -4.01 6.09 -11.61
N GLY A 139 -4.29 6.26 -10.31
CA GLY A 139 -4.98 5.24 -9.54
C GLY A 139 -4.81 5.42 -8.05
N GLY A 140 -4.35 4.39 -7.37
CA GLY A 140 -4.12 4.40 -5.94
C GLY A 140 -3.93 2.99 -5.41
N ALA A 141 -3.66 2.88 -4.12
CA ALA A 141 -3.54 1.62 -3.43
C ALA A 141 -4.21 1.69 -2.06
N LEU A 142 -4.87 0.62 -1.69
CA LEU A 142 -5.40 0.40 -0.36
C LEU A 142 -4.40 -0.42 0.45
N TYR A 143 -4.02 0.09 1.58
CA TYR A 143 -3.16 -0.56 2.55
C TYR A 143 -3.99 -0.98 3.75
N VAL A 144 -3.86 -2.22 4.20
CA VAL A 144 -4.59 -2.77 5.34
C VAL A 144 -3.65 -3.55 6.24
N LEU A 145 -3.71 -3.27 7.52
CA LEU A 145 -3.12 -4.08 8.57
C LEU A 145 -4.21 -4.91 9.23
N LYS A 146 -3.99 -6.22 9.32
CA LYS A 146 -4.84 -7.14 10.07
C LYS A 146 -3.97 -8.14 10.82
N ASN A 147 -4.02 -8.09 12.15
CA ASN A 147 -3.09 -8.81 13.01
C ASN A 147 -1.63 -8.46 12.60
N ASP A 148 -0.90 -9.42 12.07
CA ASP A 148 0.48 -9.23 11.58
C ASP A 148 0.58 -9.40 10.06
N LEU A 149 -0.54 -9.22 9.34
CA LEU A 149 -0.60 -9.26 7.89
C LEU A 149 -0.70 -7.85 7.34
N PHE A 150 0.30 -7.44 6.56
CA PHE A 150 0.32 -6.18 5.86
C PHE A 150 -0.08 -6.41 4.39
N LEU A 151 -1.30 -6.01 4.06
CA LEU A 151 -1.89 -6.13 2.73
C LEU A 151 -1.79 -4.82 1.97
N ARG A 152 -1.40 -4.89 0.70
CA ARG A 152 -1.52 -3.80 -0.26
C ARG A 152 -2.32 -4.28 -1.46
N LEU A 153 -3.38 -3.57 -1.78
CA LEU A 153 -4.27 -3.86 -2.89
C LEU A 153 -4.29 -2.69 -3.87
N SER A 154 -4.03 -2.99 -5.14
CA SER A 154 -4.13 -2.02 -6.23
C SER A 154 -5.02 -2.58 -7.33
N ILE A 155 -6.01 -1.81 -7.74
CA ILE A 155 -6.92 -2.19 -8.81
C ILE A 155 -6.79 -1.24 -9.99
N GLY A 156 -6.85 -1.80 -11.17
CA GLY A 156 -6.96 -1.05 -12.40
C GLY A 156 -8.40 -0.69 -12.75
N GLY A 157 -8.61 -0.22 -13.96
CA GLY A 157 -9.91 0.07 -14.52
C GLY A 157 -10.32 1.53 -14.47
N ALA A 158 -11.45 1.79 -15.09
CA ALA A 158 -12.07 3.11 -15.13
C ALA A 158 -12.65 3.49 -13.76
N GLY A 159 -12.81 4.78 -13.56
CA GLY A 159 -13.41 5.35 -12.38
C GLY A 159 -12.45 6.27 -11.62
N ASP A 160 -13.03 7.15 -10.85
CA ASP A 160 -12.30 8.05 -9.98
C ASP A 160 -11.73 7.32 -8.75
N GLN A 161 -11.02 8.05 -7.89
CA GLN A 161 -10.43 7.49 -6.68
C GLN A 161 -11.48 6.91 -5.71
N LYS A 162 -12.69 7.47 -5.67
CA LYS A 162 -13.77 6.97 -4.80
C LYS A 162 -14.26 5.60 -5.26
N VAL A 163 -14.44 5.42 -6.56
CA VAL A 163 -14.82 4.14 -7.15
C VAL A 163 -13.73 3.10 -6.91
N LYS A 164 -12.47 3.45 -7.15
CA LYS A 164 -11.33 2.55 -6.91
C LYS A 164 -11.18 2.17 -5.44
N LEU A 165 -11.34 3.12 -4.54
CA LEU A 165 -11.33 2.84 -3.09
C LEU A 165 -12.46 1.90 -2.70
N SER A 166 -13.69 2.15 -3.18
CA SER A 166 -14.85 1.31 -2.88
C SER A 166 -14.65 -0.13 -3.35
N LYS A 167 -14.16 -0.31 -4.57
CA LYS A 167 -13.83 -1.64 -5.11
C LYS A 167 -12.69 -2.32 -4.36
N SER A 168 -11.62 -1.58 -4.05
CA SER A 168 -10.49 -2.10 -3.27
C SER A 168 -10.93 -2.53 -1.88
N ARG A 169 -11.81 -1.75 -1.23
CA ARG A 169 -12.39 -2.11 0.05
C ARG A 169 -13.22 -3.39 -0.01
N ALA A 170 -14.06 -3.53 -1.04
CA ALA A 170 -14.86 -4.74 -1.23
C ALA A 170 -13.99 -5.99 -1.40
N LEU A 171 -12.90 -5.91 -2.18
CA LEU A 171 -11.94 -7.01 -2.31
C LEU A 171 -11.17 -7.28 -1.02
N ALA A 172 -10.73 -6.25 -0.31
CA ALA A 172 -10.04 -6.41 0.96
C ALA A 172 -10.92 -7.10 2.02
N GLN A 173 -12.21 -6.81 2.07
CA GLN A 173 -13.17 -7.48 2.96
C GLN A 173 -13.33 -8.97 2.67
N LYS A 174 -13.11 -9.39 1.42
CA LYS A 174 -13.13 -10.81 1.04
C LYS A 174 -11.85 -11.55 1.44
N ILE A 175 -10.75 -10.83 1.57
CA ILE A 175 -9.43 -11.36 1.97
C ILE A 175 -9.31 -11.51 3.49
N LEU A 176 -9.92 -10.62 4.27
CA LEU A 176 -9.75 -10.48 5.73
C LEU A 176 -10.69 -11.38 6.53
#